data_4d90638232fd05151edf17253ece2101
#
_entry.id   4d90638232fd05151edf17253ece2101
#
_cell.length_a   1.000
_cell.length_b   1.000
_cell.length_c   1.000
_cell.angle_alpha   90.00
_cell.angle_beta   90.00
_cell.angle_gamma   90.00
#
_symmetry.space_group_name_H-M   'P 1'
#
loop_
_entity.id
_entity.type
_entity.pdbx_description
1 polymer ?
#
loop_
_entity_poly.entity_id
_entity_poly.type
_entity_poly.pdbx_seq_one_letter_code
_entity_poly.pdbx_strand_id
1 'polypeptide(L)'
;MHVRMNIMAGDPARVDEATRYLQETARPGVEAQHGNRGLACLTNADLGLCIVASYWDTVDAMDASEQAVQVSRKEMTELIGGTVTVEHYEVPIFVRRSRPQQGACTRLTHIDAAAADIDGLIEQFRNTGVPTAMDMPGLCSVQLMVDRAARRGIVATAWEDAQAMAASRSQAAKLRASQTAVMHTEVRSVEEYKLVFSSVREGDTRSLIERDIELWNTRDREAWLAGFDPDRLEIQAPGGMRLAGREGAEAFWATWNEAFPDNRLETTAIHADDRGGVYEGRGIGTHTGTLRGPSGEIAATGRAADLPFTGVYEFDQGKITSYHLYFDQAELMSQLGLTPNP
;
A
#
# COMPACT_ATOMS: atom_id res chain seq x y z
N MET A 1 8.87 -0.90 -3.85
CA MET A 1 9.22 -0.90 -2.42
C MET A 1 10.33 -1.91 -2.19
N HIS A 2 11.22 -1.66 -1.23
CA HIS A 2 12.33 -2.56 -0.90
C HIS A 2 12.29 -2.91 0.58
N VAL A 3 12.86 -4.05 0.96
CA VAL A 3 12.92 -4.49 2.34
C VAL A 3 14.31 -4.98 2.70
N ARG A 4 14.81 -4.51 3.85
CA ARG A 4 15.99 -5.08 4.51
C ARG A 4 15.52 -5.97 5.65
N MET A 5 15.86 -7.24 5.59
CA MET A 5 15.58 -8.22 6.64
C MET A 5 16.82 -8.46 7.47
N ASN A 6 16.75 -8.18 8.77
CA ASN A 6 17.77 -8.55 9.74
C ASN A 6 17.29 -9.80 10.46
N ILE A 7 17.90 -10.94 10.15
CA ILE A 7 17.54 -12.27 10.69
C ILE A 7 18.52 -12.57 11.81
N MET A 8 18.06 -12.53 13.04
CA MET A 8 18.86 -12.76 14.25
C MET A 8 18.56 -14.13 14.82
N ALA A 9 19.61 -14.85 15.18
CA ALA A 9 19.51 -16.13 15.86
C ALA A 9 20.38 -16.11 17.13
N GLY A 10 19.79 -16.40 18.28
CA GLY A 10 20.49 -16.35 19.56
C GLY A 10 19.76 -17.10 20.68
N ASP A 11 19.91 -16.64 21.91
CA ASP A 11 19.33 -17.28 23.08
C ASP A 11 17.81 -17.10 23.13
N PRO A 12 17.01 -18.18 23.12
CA PRO A 12 15.56 -18.14 23.25
C PRO A 12 15.06 -17.30 24.43
N ALA A 13 15.74 -17.33 25.56
CA ALA A 13 15.36 -16.59 26.76
C ALA A 13 15.53 -15.07 26.63
N ARG A 14 16.26 -14.59 25.62
CA ARG A 14 16.60 -13.17 25.42
C ARG A 14 15.83 -12.52 24.27
N VAL A 15 14.99 -13.27 23.56
CA VAL A 15 14.19 -12.76 22.45
C VAL A 15 13.28 -11.60 22.88
N ASP A 16 12.61 -11.72 24.04
CA ASP A 16 11.71 -10.69 24.56
C ASP A 16 12.45 -9.41 24.95
N GLU A 17 13.67 -9.51 25.46
CA GLU A 17 14.52 -8.36 25.78
C GLU A 17 14.92 -7.61 24.50
N ALA A 18 15.39 -8.33 23.50
CA ALA A 18 15.77 -7.76 22.21
C ALA A 18 14.59 -7.08 21.49
N THR A 19 13.39 -7.70 21.53
CA THR A 19 12.19 -7.10 20.93
C THR A 19 11.70 -5.86 21.66
N ARG A 20 11.84 -5.81 22.98
CA ARG A 20 11.53 -4.62 23.79
C ARG A 20 12.46 -3.46 23.43
N TYR A 21 13.77 -3.72 23.37
CA TYR A 21 14.74 -2.70 22.91
C TYR A 21 14.38 -2.18 21.50
N LEU A 22 14.01 -3.07 20.58
CA LEU A 22 13.57 -2.66 19.25
C LEU A 22 12.37 -1.70 19.33
N GLN A 23 11.33 -2.05 20.07
CA GLN A 23 10.11 -1.27 20.15
C GLN A 23 10.30 0.10 20.82
N GLU A 24 11.04 0.13 21.93
CA GLU A 24 11.17 1.31 22.79
C GLU A 24 12.31 2.23 22.36
N THR A 25 13.38 1.69 21.79
CA THR A 25 14.62 2.44 21.53
C THR A 25 14.96 2.56 20.03
N ALA A 26 15.04 1.46 19.31
CA ALA A 26 15.57 1.47 17.95
C ALA A 26 14.53 1.93 16.91
N ARG A 27 13.27 1.49 17.06
CA ARG A 27 12.19 1.74 16.09
C ARG A 27 11.99 3.20 15.74
N PRO A 28 11.89 4.15 16.70
CA PRO A 28 11.65 5.56 16.35
C PRO A 28 12.75 6.14 15.46
N GLY A 29 14.01 5.78 15.73
CA GLY A 29 15.16 6.25 14.94
C GLY A 29 15.19 5.68 13.53
N VAL A 30 14.77 4.43 13.33
CA VAL A 30 14.67 3.80 12.01
C VAL A 30 13.49 4.36 11.22
N GLU A 31 12.33 4.53 11.86
CA GLU A 31 11.13 5.08 11.22
C GLU A 31 11.26 6.56 10.82
N ALA A 32 12.15 7.30 11.47
CA ALA A 32 12.45 8.69 11.14
C ALA A 32 13.37 8.86 9.92
N GLN A 33 13.97 7.77 9.40
CA GLN A 33 14.83 7.85 8.23
C GLN A 33 14.01 8.17 6.98
N HIS A 34 14.60 9.00 6.09
CA HIS A 34 13.96 9.36 4.82
C HIS A 34 13.66 8.10 3.98
N GLY A 35 12.44 8.06 3.41
CA GLY A 35 11.98 6.92 2.59
C GLY A 35 11.66 5.64 3.37
N ASN A 36 11.67 5.68 4.71
CA ASN A 36 11.24 4.54 5.52
C ASN A 36 9.72 4.37 5.46
N ARG A 37 9.27 3.15 5.18
CA ARG A 37 7.85 2.74 5.09
C ARG A 37 7.37 1.97 6.32
N GLY A 38 8.17 1.92 7.37
CA GLY A 38 7.85 1.21 8.61
C GLY A 38 8.64 -0.08 8.77
N LEU A 39 8.35 -0.76 9.87
CA LEU A 39 9.01 -2.01 10.27
C LEU A 39 7.98 -3.09 10.60
N ALA A 40 8.41 -4.34 10.45
CA ALA A 40 7.75 -5.50 11.04
C ALA A 40 8.76 -6.30 11.87
N CYS A 41 8.33 -6.77 13.03
CA CYS A 41 9.11 -7.65 13.90
C CYS A 41 8.42 -9.00 14.04
N LEU A 42 9.11 -10.06 13.64
CA LEU A 42 8.66 -11.43 13.70
C LEU A 42 9.54 -12.22 14.68
N THR A 43 8.94 -13.08 15.49
CA THR A 43 9.70 -13.91 16.43
C THR A 43 9.25 -15.37 16.40
N ASN A 44 10.23 -16.26 16.57
CA ASN A 44 10.01 -17.63 17.00
C ASN A 44 10.89 -17.83 18.24
N ALA A 45 10.30 -17.53 19.41
CA ALA A 45 11.05 -17.52 20.66
C ALA A 45 11.61 -18.90 21.02
N ASP A 46 10.90 -19.98 20.70
CA ASP A 46 11.36 -21.36 20.98
C ASP A 46 12.66 -21.71 20.26
N LEU A 47 12.88 -21.08 19.09
CA LEU A 47 14.09 -21.25 18.28
C LEU A 47 15.12 -20.12 18.47
N GLY A 48 14.86 -19.14 19.32
CA GLY A 48 15.73 -17.99 19.51
C GLY A 48 15.83 -17.10 18.26
N LEU A 49 14.77 -17.06 17.43
CA LEU A 49 14.76 -16.31 16.18
C LEU A 49 14.00 -14.99 16.32
N CYS A 50 14.61 -13.92 15.81
CA CYS A 50 14.00 -12.61 15.68
C CYS A 50 14.31 -12.04 14.29
N ILE A 51 13.29 -11.68 13.52
CA ILE A 51 13.42 -11.04 12.22
C ILE A 51 12.89 -9.62 12.32
N VAL A 52 13.74 -8.65 11.97
CA VAL A 52 13.34 -7.24 11.83
C VAL A 52 13.39 -6.88 10.35
N ALA A 53 12.23 -6.70 9.76
CA ALA A 53 12.06 -6.26 8.37
C ALA A 53 11.77 -4.76 8.34
N SER A 54 12.68 -3.96 7.77
CA SER A 54 12.49 -2.53 7.52
C SER A 54 12.20 -2.28 6.05
N TYR A 55 11.11 -1.54 5.77
CA TYR A 55 10.61 -1.28 4.43
C TYR A 55 10.98 0.12 3.97
N TRP A 56 11.27 0.28 2.66
CA TRP A 56 11.83 1.50 2.09
C TRP A 56 11.23 1.79 0.72
N ASP A 57 11.09 3.08 0.37
CA ASP A 57 10.59 3.50 -0.93
C ASP A 57 11.49 3.03 -2.07
N THR A 58 12.80 3.26 -1.89
CA THR A 58 13.82 2.98 -2.90
C THR A 58 15.01 2.22 -2.31
N VAL A 59 15.83 1.62 -3.17
CA VAL A 59 17.13 1.05 -2.77
C VAL A 59 18.04 2.14 -2.20
N ASP A 60 18.08 3.31 -2.84
CA ASP A 60 18.93 4.42 -2.40
C ASP A 60 18.59 4.89 -0.98
N ALA A 61 17.28 5.00 -0.66
CA ALA A 61 16.84 5.34 0.69
C ALA A 61 17.24 4.26 1.72
N MET A 62 17.09 2.99 1.33
CA MET A 62 17.51 1.86 2.14
C MET A 62 19.03 1.89 2.40
N ASP A 63 19.83 2.11 1.38
CA ASP A 63 21.29 2.15 1.47
C ASP A 63 21.79 3.37 2.27
N ALA A 64 21.19 4.54 2.06
CA ALA A 64 21.50 5.75 2.83
C ALA A 64 21.24 5.58 4.34
N SER A 65 20.28 4.71 4.72
CA SER A 65 19.95 4.43 6.12
C SER A 65 20.95 3.50 6.82
N GLU A 66 21.85 2.82 6.07
CA GLU A 66 22.68 1.72 6.61
C GLU A 66 23.47 2.14 7.84
N GLN A 67 24.14 3.30 7.79
CA GLN A 67 24.94 3.79 8.91
C GLN A 67 24.11 4.03 10.17
N ALA A 68 22.87 4.55 10.01
CA ALA A 68 21.97 4.85 11.12
C ALA A 68 21.42 3.57 11.77
N VAL A 69 21.12 2.54 10.97
CA VAL A 69 20.52 1.29 11.48
C VAL A 69 21.55 0.27 11.96
N GLN A 70 22.84 0.43 11.56
CA GLN A 70 23.90 -0.49 11.95
C GLN A 70 24.12 -0.54 13.47
N VAL A 71 23.99 0.59 14.15
CA VAL A 71 24.17 0.67 15.61
C VAL A 71 23.11 -0.17 16.32
N SER A 72 21.84 0.07 16.02
CA SER A 72 20.72 -0.68 16.63
C SER A 72 20.74 -2.16 16.26
N ARG A 73 21.18 -2.51 15.04
CA ARG A 73 21.38 -3.90 14.63
C ARG A 73 22.43 -4.60 15.51
N LYS A 74 23.56 -3.95 15.73
CA LYS A 74 24.63 -4.47 16.59
C LYS A 74 24.13 -4.67 18.02
N GLU A 75 23.51 -3.67 18.61
CA GLU A 75 22.97 -3.75 19.97
C GLU A 75 21.93 -4.87 20.12
N MET A 76 21.01 -5.02 19.17
CA MET A 76 20.05 -6.12 19.18
C MET A 76 20.73 -7.50 19.10
N THR A 77 21.80 -7.61 18.28
CA THR A 77 22.56 -8.86 18.13
C THR A 77 23.28 -9.22 19.41
N GLU A 78 23.83 -8.24 20.13
CA GLU A 78 24.45 -8.42 21.45
C GLU A 78 23.40 -8.78 22.53
N LEU A 79 22.24 -8.11 22.50
CA LEU A 79 21.13 -8.40 23.41
C LEU A 79 20.62 -9.84 23.26
N ILE A 80 20.42 -10.33 22.05
CA ILE A 80 19.96 -11.70 21.82
C ILE A 80 21.08 -12.74 22.05
N GLY A 81 22.34 -12.29 22.16
CA GLY A 81 23.48 -13.16 22.40
C GLY A 81 23.80 -14.09 21.24
N GLY A 82 23.70 -13.62 20.01
CA GLY A 82 23.76 -14.46 18.83
C GLY A 82 24.42 -13.81 17.62
N THR A 83 23.88 -14.13 16.45
CA THR A 83 24.37 -13.64 15.14
C THR A 83 23.25 -12.97 14.37
N VAL A 84 23.61 -12.16 13.37
CA VAL A 84 22.69 -11.54 12.45
C VAL A 84 23.09 -11.81 10.99
N THR A 85 22.10 -12.17 10.18
CA THR A 85 22.20 -12.19 8.71
C THR A 85 21.35 -11.07 8.15
N VAL A 86 21.89 -10.32 7.18
CA VAL A 86 21.16 -9.23 6.52
C VAL A 86 20.87 -9.63 5.08
N GLU A 87 19.61 -9.55 4.71
CA GLU A 87 19.13 -9.84 3.36
C GLU A 87 18.34 -8.65 2.81
N HIS A 88 18.41 -8.44 1.51
CA HIS A 88 17.72 -7.36 0.80
C HIS A 88 16.84 -7.93 -0.29
N TYR A 89 15.62 -7.39 -0.38
CA TYR A 89 14.64 -7.82 -1.37
C TYR A 89 13.91 -6.62 -1.97
N GLU A 90 13.54 -6.74 -3.24
CA GLU A 90 12.44 -5.98 -3.84
C GLU A 90 11.11 -6.55 -3.37
N VAL A 91 10.09 -5.71 -3.20
CA VAL A 91 8.72 -6.12 -2.83
C VAL A 91 7.77 -5.74 -3.96
N PRO A 92 7.69 -6.55 -5.04
CA PRO A 92 6.83 -6.28 -6.20
C PRO A 92 5.35 -6.49 -5.92
N ILE A 93 5.00 -7.25 -4.88
CA ILE A 93 3.62 -7.51 -4.48
C ILE A 93 3.48 -7.30 -2.98
N PHE A 94 2.55 -6.42 -2.62
CA PHE A 94 2.07 -6.27 -1.26
C PHE A 94 0.55 -5.99 -1.31
N VAL A 95 -0.24 -6.99 -0.96
CA VAL A 95 -1.71 -6.89 -0.92
C VAL A 95 -2.17 -7.12 0.50
N ARG A 96 -2.99 -6.21 1.01
CA ARG A 96 -3.50 -6.25 2.38
C ARG A 96 -5.03 -6.10 2.38
N ARG A 97 -5.71 -6.98 3.12
CA ARG A 97 -7.14 -6.89 3.41
C ARG A 97 -7.41 -6.15 4.70
N SER A 98 -6.58 -6.42 5.72
CA SER A 98 -6.71 -5.83 7.05
C SER A 98 -5.34 -5.66 7.69
N ARG A 99 -5.21 -4.69 8.61
CA ARG A 99 -3.98 -4.55 9.40
C ARG A 99 -3.89 -5.66 10.43
N PRO A 100 -2.77 -6.41 10.46
CA PRO A 100 -2.55 -7.40 11.51
C PRO A 100 -2.61 -6.75 12.89
N GLN A 101 -3.38 -7.34 13.79
CA GLN A 101 -3.55 -6.88 15.17
C GLN A 101 -2.63 -7.63 16.13
N GLN A 102 -2.71 -7.31 17.42
CA GLN A 102 -2.00 -8.05 18.45
C GLN A 102 -2.42 -9.53 18.44
N GLY A 103 -1.45 -10.45 18.44
CA GLY A 103 -1.68 -11.88 18.33
C GLY A 103 -1.56 -12.41 16.89
N ALA A 104 -1.42 -11.54 15.91
CA ALA A 104 -1.20 -11.93 14.52
C ALA A 104 0.06 -12.79 14.36
N CYS A 105 0.03 -13.62 13.32
CA CYS A 105 1.13 -14.52 12.96
C CYS A 105 1.50 -14.35 11.49
N THR A 106 2.74 -14.72 11.15
CA THR A 106 3.25 -14.63 9.79
C THR A 106 3.86 -15.96 9.36
N ARG A 107 3.50 -16.44 8.17
CA ARG A 107 4.18 -17.56 7.53
C ARG A 107 5.07 -17.03 6.40
N LEU A 108 6.36 -17.42 6.44
CA LEU A 108 7.33 -17.19 5.39
C LEU A 108 7.50 -18.47 4.58
N THR A 109 7.34 -18.39 3.28
CA THR A 109 7.63 -19.48 2.34
C THR A 109 8.81 -19.06 1.49
N HIS A 110 9.95 -19.67 1.71
CA HIS A 110 11.17 -19.41 0.92
C HIS A 110 11.14 -20.24 -0.35
N ILE A 111 11.40 -19.61 -1.48
CA ILE A 111 11.36 -20.23 -2.81
C ILE A 111 12.64 -19.94 -3.60
N ASP A 112 13.06 -20.90 -4.39
CA ASP A 112 14.10 -20.75 -5.41
C ASP A 112 13.46 -20.81 -6.80
N ALA A 113 13.87 -19.91 -7.69
CA ALA A 113 13.37 -19.86 -9.07
C ALA A 113 14.44 -20.41 -10.03
N ALA A 114 14.11 -21.47 -10.76
CA ALA A 114 14.98 -22.00 -11.82
C ALA A 114 14.91 -21.12 -13.09
N ALA A 115 13.77 -20.45 -13.32
CA ALA A 115 13.52 -19.65 -14.51
C ALA A 115 14.32 -18.35 -14.53
N ALA A 116 14.68 -17.91 -15.75
CA ALA A 116 15.32 -16.61 -15.97
C ALA A 116 14.32 -15.45 -15.98
N ASP A 117 13.05 -15.71 -16.27
CA ASP A 117 11.97 -14.72 -16.36
C ASP A 117 11.31 -14.52 -14.98
N ILE A 118 11.94 -13.71 -14.14
CA ILE A 118 11.42 -13.38 -12.82
C ILE A 118 10.15 -12.50 -12.93
N ASP A 119 10.07 -11.60 -13.91
CA ASP A 119 8.90 -10.72 -14.08
C ASP A 119 7.65 -11.53 -14.47
N GLY A 120 7.79 -12.50 -15.37
CA GLY A 120 6.71 -13.41 -15.68
C GLY A 120 6.21 -14.22 -14.48
N LEU A 121 7.12 -14.66 -13.59
CA LEU A 121 6.75 -15.33 -12.34
C LEU A 121 6.00 -14.41 -11.38
N ILE A 122 6.44 -13.16 -11.24
CA ILE A 122 5.77 -12.15 -10.42
C ILE A 122 4.34 -11.92 -10.91
N GLU A 123 4.17 -11.67 -12.21
CA GLU A 123 2.85 -11.44 -12.82
C GLU A 123 1.94 -12.66 -12.69
N GLN A 124 2.47 -13.86 -12.91
CA GLN A 124 1.69 -15.08 -12.73
C GLN A 124 1.23 -15.25 -11.28
N PHE A 125 2.12 -15.03 -10.29
CA PHE A 125 1.74 -15.09 -8.88
C PHE A 125 0.72 -14.00 -8.53
N ARG A 126 0.87 -12.78 -9.05
CA ARG A 126 -0.09 -11.68 -8.90
C ARG A 126 -1.50 -12.07 -9.36
N ASN A 127 -1.58 -12.70 -10.54
CA ASN A 127 -2.86 -13.00 -11.19
C ASN A 127 -3.53 -14.29 -10.69
N THR A 128 -2.78 -15.23 -10.11
CA THR A 128 -3.32 -16.54 -9.72
C THR A 128 -3.11 -16.87 -8.24
N GLY A 129 -1.91 -16.68 -7.72
CA GLY A 129 -1.55 -17.01 -6.35
C GLY A 129 -2.16 -16.07 -5.33
N VAL A 130 -2.05 -14.76 -5.56
CA VAL A 130 -2.55 -13.73 -4.65
C VAL A 130 -4.07 -13.81 -4.48
N PRO A 131 -4.92 -13.84 -5.52
CA PRO A 131 -6.36 -13.97 -5.35
C PRO A 131 -6.75 -15.21 -4.55
N THR A 132 -6.17 -16.38 -4.90
CA THR A 132 -6.45 -17.64 -4.19
C THR A 132 -6.02 -17.59 -2.73
N ALA A 133 -4.89 -16.94 -2.42
CA ALA A 133 -4.47 -16.76 -1.04
C ALA A 133 -5.42 -15.82 -0.28
N MET A 134 -5.80 -14.70 -0.90
CA MET A 134 -6.67 -13.69 -0.29
C MET A 134 -8.07 -14.21 0.02
N ASP A 135 -8.53 -15.30 -0.61
CA ASP A 135 -9.80 -15.97 -0.28
C ASP A 135 -9.73 -16.83 1.00
N MET A 136 -8.53 -17.06 1.57
CA MET A 136 -8.39 -17.85 2.80
C MET A 136 -8.90 -17.07 4.01
N PRO A 137 -9.76 -17.68 4.86
CA PRO A 137 -10.26 -17.03 6.08
C PRO A 137 -9.12 -16.65 7.04
N GLY A 138 -9.22 -15.45 7.62
CA GLY A 138 -8.24 -14.94 8.59
C GLY A 138 -6.91 -14.47 7.98
N LEU A 139 -6.77 -14.47 6.65
CA LEU A 139 -5.60 -13.88 6.00
C LEU A 139 -5.70 -12.35 5.99
N CYS A 140 -4.69 -11.68 6.54
CA CYS A 140 -4.58 -10.22 6.58
C CYS A 140 -3.85 -9.64 5.37
N SER A 141 -2.73 -10.26 4.96
CA SER A 141 -1.92 -9.76 3.83
C SER A 141 -1.09 -10.84 3.17
N VAL A 142 -0.73 -10.58 1.90
CA VAL A 142 0.23 -11.36 1.10
C VAL A 142 1.29 -10.40 0.59
N GLN A 143 2.56 -10.80 0.75
CA GLN A 143 3.70 -10.09 0.16
C GLN A 143 4.56 -11.09 -0.61
N LEU A 144 5.10 -10.64 -1.73
CA LEU A 144 6.19 -11.32 -2.43
C LEU A 144 7.44 -10.45 -2.34
N MET A 145 8.50 -11.00 -1.80
CA MET A 145 9.83 -10.39 -1.71
C MET A 145 10.76 -11.16 -2.66
N VAL A 146 11.57 -10.47 -3.47
CA VAL A 146 12.39 -11.07 -4.52
C VAL A 146 13.83 -10.54 -4.46
N ASP A 147 14.79 -11.45 -4.40
CA ASP A 147 16.19 -11.21 -4.72
C ASP A 147 16.44 -11.71 -6.15
N ARG A 148 16.45 -10.79 -7.11
CA ARG A 148 16.59 -11.11 -8.54
C ARG A 148 17.96 -11.73 -8.86
N ALA A 149 19.01 -11.25 -8.17
CA ALA A 149 20.38 -11.72 -8.43
C ALA A 149 20.58 -13.16 -7.95
N ALA A 150 20.05 -13.48 -6.77
CA ALA A 150 20.12 -14.82 -6.22
C ALA A 150 19.01 -15.74 -6.73
N ARG A 151 18.03 -15.23 -7.50
CA ARG A 151 16.84 -15.96 -7.97
C ARG A 151 16.08 -16.60 -6.82
N ARG A 152 15.94 -15.88 -5.72
CA ARG A 152 15.22 -16.33 -4.54
C ARG A 152 14.06 -15.40 -4.24
N GLY A 153 13.04 -15.96 -3.61
CA GLY A 153 11.91 -15.18 -3.13
C GLY A 153 11.39 -15.66 -1.81
N ILE A 154 10.62 -14.81 -1.17
CA ILE A 154 9.87 -15.11 0.04
C ILE A 154 8.43 -14.68 -0.19
N VAL A 155 7.49 -15.63 -0.06
CA VAL A 155 6.08 -15.27 0.08
C VAL A 155 5.77 -15.18 1.57
N ALA A 156 5.49 -13.95 2.04
CA ALA A 156 5.08 -13.71 3.41
C ALA A 156 3.55 -13.54 3.47
N THR A 157 2.90 -14.29 4.35
CA THR A 157 1.46 -14.21 4.60
C THR A 157 1.23 -13.88 6.07
N ALA A 158 0.50 -12.79 6.35
CA ALA A 158 0.12 -12.43 7.71
C ALA A 158 -1.32 -12.88 7.99
N TRP A 159 -1.56 -13.39 9.17
CA TRP A 159 -2.81 -14.01 9.64
C TRP A 159 -3.31 -13.31 10.90
N GLU A 160 -4.61 -13.26 11.10
CA GLU A 160 -5.23 -12.66 12.29
C GLU A 160 -4.68 -13.23 13.60
N ASP A 161 -4.46 -14.54 13.63
CA ASP A 161 -3.90 -15.25 14.78
C ASP A 161 -3.28 -16.61 14.38
N ALA A 162 -2.75 -17.32 15.36
CA ALA A 162 -2.16 -18.65 15.19
C ALA A 162 -3.20 -19.71 14.78
N GLN A 163 -4.45 -19.57 15.19
CA GLN A 163 -5.51 -20.53 14.86
C GLN A 163 -5.88 -20.42 13.37
N ALA A 164 -6.09 -19.22 12.86
CA ALA A 164 -6.35 -18.97 11.45
C ALA A 164 -5.18 -19.44 10.57
N MET A 165 -3.95 -19.13 10.98
CA MET A 165 -2.75 -19.63 10.29
C MET A 165 -2.67 -21.17 10.29
N ALA A 166 -2.93 -21.82 11.40
CA ALA A 166 -2.93 -23.29 11.50
C ALA A 166 -4.04 -23.92 10.64
N ALA A 167 -5.25 -23.38 10.68
CA ALA A 167 -6.39 -23.84 9.89
C ALA A 167 -6.11 -23.77 8.37
N SER A 168 -5.33 -22.78 7.93
CA SER A 168 -4.97 -22.59 6.52
C SER A 168 -3.96 -23.60 5.97
N ARG A 169 -3.25 -24.35 6.82
CA ARG A 169 -2.07 -25.17 6.41
C ARG A 169 -2.34 -26.08 5.22
N SER A 170 -3.46 -26.79 5.21
CA SER A 170 -3.82 -27.70 4.11
C SER A 170 -4.06 -26.94 2.80
N GLN A 171 -4.84 -25.87 2.85
CA GLN A 171 -5.15 -25.06 1.66
C GLN A 171 -3.91 -24.32 1.14
N ALA A 172 -3.11 -23.74 2.03
CA ALA A 172 -1.84 -23.10 1.69
C ALA A 172 -0.82 -24.10 1.10
N ALA A 173 -0.78 -25.35 1.57
CA ALA A 173 0.08 -26.39 1.01
C ALA A 173 -0.35 -26.75 -0.42
N LYS A 174 -1.65 -26.89 -0.68
CA LYS A 174 -2.18 -27.12 -2.03
C LYS A 174 -1.87 -25.95 -2.98
N LEU A 175 -2.05 -24.72 -2.51
CA LEU A 175 -1.72 -23.53 -3.29
C LEU A 175 -0.22 -23.50 -3.63
N ARG A 176 0.67 -23.70 -2.65
CA ARG A 176 2.11 -23.79 -2.91
C ARG A 176 2.45 -24.83 -3.96
N ALA A 177 1.93 -26.06 -3.81
CA ALA A 177 2.18 -27.14 -4.75
C ALA A 177 1.71 -26.81 -6.18
N SER A 178 0.54 -26.21 -6.33
CA SER A 178 0.04 -25.80 -7.65
C SER A 178 0.87 -24.66 -8.25
N GLN A 179 1.24 -23.66 -7.47
CA GLN A 179 2.04 -22.52 -7.95
C GLN A 179 3.46 -22.97 -8.33
N THR A 180 4.13 -23.75 -7.49
CA THR A 180 5.49 -24.23 -7.78
C THR A 180 5.55 -25.12 -9.02
N ALA A 181 4.53 -25.96 -9.22
CA ALA A 181 4.45 -26.80 -10.43
C ALA A 181 4.32 -25.97 -11.72
N VAL A 182 3.50 -24.91 -11.69
CA VAL A 182 3.27 -24.05 -12.87
C VAL A 182 4.44 -23.10 -13.11
N MET A 183 5.02 -22.55 -12.02
CA MET A 183 6.10 -21.56 -12.09
C MET A 183 7.51 -22.20 -12.18
N HIS A 184 7.63 -23.52 -12.11
CA HIS A 184 8.92 -24.21 -12.05
C HIS A 184 9.84 -23.67 -10.96
N THR A 185 9.27 -23.42 -9.77
CA THR A 185 9.99 -22.98 -8.58
C THR A 185 10.06 -24.10 -7.55
N GLU A 186 10.97 -23.99 -6.58
CA GLU A 186 11.14 -24.97 -5.50
C GLU A 186 10.94 -24.29 -4.14
N VAL A 187 10.19 -24.94 -3.24
CA VAL A 187 10.05 -24.49 -1.85
C VAL A 187 11.24 -25.00 -1.05
N ARG A 188 12.04 -24.06 -0.51
CA ARG A 188 13.19 -24.38 0.37
C ARG A 188 12.75 -24.63 1.80
N SER A 189 11.94 -23.72 2.34
CA SER A 189 11.42 -23.82 3.73
C SER A 189 10.06 -23.13 3.82
N VAL A 190 9.32 -23.53 4.87
CA VAL A 190 8.10 -22.87 5.33
C VAL A 190 8.24 -22.66 6.83
N GLU A 191 8.23 -21.41 7.25
CA GLU A 191 8.51 -21.01 8.61
C GLU A 191 7.33 -20.20 9.15
N GLU A 192 7.03 -20.36 10.44
CA GLU A 192 5.91 -19.68 11.09
C GLU A 192 6.43 -18.88 12.29
N TYR A 193 5.98 -17.62 12.37
CA TYR A 193 6.42 -16.65 13.36
C TYR A 193 5.23 -15.96 14.01
N LYS A 194 5.41 -15.52 15.26
CA LYS A 194 4.54 -14.52 15.87
C LYS A 194 4.89 -13.13 15.31
N LEU A 195 3.91 -12.37 14.94
CA LEU A 195 4.10 -10.95 14.60
C LEU A 195 4.04 -10.13 15.90
N VAL A 196 5.18 -9.59 16.31
CA VAL A 196 5.26 -8.75 17.53
C VAL A 196 4.62 -7.40 17.28
N PHE A 197 4.97 -6.76 16.17
CA PHE A 197 4.31 -5.56 15.65
C PHE A 197 4.56 -5.39 14.16
N SER A 198 3.72 -4.58 13.52
CA SER A 198 3.95 -4.05 12.18
C SER A 198 3.49 -2.61 12.12
N SER A 199 4.39 -1.71 11.76
CA SER A 199 4.11 -0.32 11.43
C SER A 199 4.22 -0.04 9.94
N VAL A 200 4.35 -1.10 9.14
CA VAL A 200 4.51 -0.99 7.69
C VAL A 200 3.33 -0.20 7.12
N ARG A 201 3.66 0.96 6.58
CA ARG A 201 2.70 1.84 5.91
C ARG A 201 2.51 1.34 4.50
N GLU A 202 1.26 1.24 4.13
CA GLU A 202 0.90 0.87 2.79
C GLU A 202 1.38 1.98 1.85
N GLY A 203 2.34 1.64 1.00
CA GLY A 203 2.62 2.38 -0.22
C GLY A 203 1.84 1.76 -1.37
N ASP A 204 0.70 1.11 -1.08
CA ASP A 204 -0.20 0.65 -2.12
C ASP A 204 -0.96 1.87 -2.61
N THR A 205 -0.51 2.40 -3.72
CA THR A 205 -1.14 3.48 -4.47
C THR A 205 -2.63 3.23 -4.66
N ARG A 206 -3.04 1.96 -4.83
CA ARG A 206 -4.44 1.56 -4.88
C ARG A 206 -5.18 1.93 -3.58
N SER A 207 -4.65 1.52 -2.41
CA SER A 207 -5.27 1.83 -1.12
C SER A 207 -5.30 3.34 -0.83
N LEU A 208 -4.31 4.10 -1.31
CA LEU A 208 -4.32 5.57 -1.22
C LEU A 208 -5.45 6.17 -2.06
N ILE A 209 -5.67 5.67 -3.28
CA ILE A 209 -6.79 6.09 -4.15
C ILE A 209 -8.13 5.68 -3.53
N GLU A 210 -8.28 4.45 -3.06
CA GLU A 210 -9.51 3.97 -2.40
C GLU A 210 -9.84 4.82 -1.17
N ARG A 211 -8.83 5.19 -0.38
CA ARG A 211 -9.00 6.09 0.76
C ARG A 211 -9.41 7.50 0.35
N ASP A 212 -8.81 8.06 -0.69
CA ASP A 212 -9.18 9.39 -1.22
C ASP A 212 -10.67 9.43 -1.59
N ILE A 213 -11.15 8.40 -2.31
CA ILE A 213 -12.54 8.24 -2.71
C ILE A 213 -13.47 8.08 -1.50
N GLU A 214 -13.08 7.25 -0.53
CA GLU A 214 -13.85 7.05 0.72
C GLU A 214 -13.99 8.36 1.49
N LEU A 215 -12.90 9.11 1.68
CA LEU A 215 -12.92 10.39 2.39
C LEU A 215 -13.75 11.44 1.65
N TRP A 216 -13.71 11.44 0.32
CA TRP A 216 -14.61 12.26 -0.49
C TRP A 216 -16.07 11.90 -0.25
N ASN A 217 -16.43 10.62 -0.33
CA ASN A 217 -17.79 10.13 -0.17
C ASN A 217 -18.35 10.32 1.26
N THR A 218 -17.48 10.20 2.27
CA THR A 218 -17.85 10.42 3.68
C THR A 218 -17.85 11.89 4.10
N ARG A 219 -17.44 12.80 3.20
CA ARG A 219 -17.30 14.25 3.47
C ARG A 219 -16.31 14.60 4.58
N ASP A 220 -15.33 13.74 4.81
CA ASP A 220 -14.24 14.04 5.75
C ASP A 220 -13.20 14.96 5.08
N ARG A 221 -13.58 16.26 4.99
CA ARG A 221 -12.77 17.28 4.31
C ARG A 221 -11.34 17.38 4.86
N GLU A 222 -11.19 17.37 6.17
CA GLU A 222 -9.86 17.54 6.78
C GLU A 222 -8.96 16.34 6.54
N ALA A 223 -9.48 15.12 6.68
CA ALA A 223 -8.72 13.91 6.37
C ALA A 223 -8.42 13.81 4.86
N TRP A 224 -9.34 14.24 3.97
CA TRP A 224 -9.12 14.30 2.54
C TRP A 224 -8.01 15.29 2.17
N LEU A 225 -8.05 16.53 2.68
CA LEU A 225 -7.00 17.53 2.47
C LEU A 225 -5.64 17.06 3.01
N ALA A 226 -5.63 16.31 4.10
CA ALA A 226 -4.40 15.74 4.62
C ALA A 226 -3.78 14.66 3.71
N GLY A 227 -4.50 14.15 2.72
CA GLY A 227 -3.98 13.23 1.70
C GLY A 227 -3.04 13.88 0.68
N PHE A 228 -3.10 15.19 0.51
CA PHE A 228 -2.31 15.93 -0.48
C PHE A 228 -1.00 16.47 0.08
N ASP A 229 -0.01 16.63 -0.81
CA ASP A 229 1.21 17.38 -0.50
C ASP A 229 0.89 18.88 -0.56
N PRO A 230 1.01 19.63 0.54
CA PRO A 230 0.56 21.03 0.58
C PRO A 230 1.39 21.97 -0.27
N ASP A 231 2.61 21.61 -0.61
CA ASP A 231 3.57 22.46 -1.32
C ASP A 231 3.74 22.09 -2.80
N ARG A 232 3.59 20.79 -3.13
CA ARG A 232 3.88 20.25 -4.47
C ARG A 232 2.66 19.83 -5.27
N LEU A 233 1.48 19.87 -4.66
CA LEU A 233 0.25 19.44 -5.34
C LEU A 233 -0.01 20.27 -6.60
N GLU A 234 -0.29 19.57 -7.69
CA GLU A 234 -0.86 20.14 -8.92
C GLU A 234 -2.17 19.41 -9.27
N ILE A 235 -3.26 20.18 -9.46
CA ILE A 235 -4.55 19.64 -9.91
C ILE A 235 -4.85 20.21 -11.29
N GLN A 236 -5.25 19.34 -12.21
CA GLN A 236 -5.75 19.72 -13.53
C GLN A 236 -7.14 19.10 -13.74
N ALA A 237 -8.06 19.88 -14.30
CA ALA A 237 -9.40 19.42 -14.66
C ALA A 237 -9.90 20.08 -15.94
N PRO A 238 -10.95 19.53 -16.58
CA PRO A 238 -11.53 20.09 -17.78
C PRO A 238 -11.92 21.56 -17.65
N GLY A 239 -11.99 22.27 -18.78
CA GLY A 239 -12.25 23.71 -18.82
C GLY A 239 -11.01 24.57 -18.56
N GLY A 240 -9.82 23.95 -18.50
CA GLY A 240 -8.56 24.66 -18.25
C GLY A 240 -8.31 24.94 -16.76
N MET A 241 -9.01 24.26 -15.86
CA MET A 241 -8.78 24.37 -14.41
C MET A 241 -7.37 23.92 -14.06
N ARG A 242 -6.62 24.77 -13.37
CA ARG A 242 -5.29 24.48 -12.81
C ARG A 242 -5.22 25.05 -11.41
N LEU A 243 -5.00 24.19 -10.44
CA LEU A 243 -4.95 24.52 -9.02
C LEU A 243 -3.68 23.92 -8.42
N ALA A 244 -3.12 24.55 -7.40
CA ALA A 244 -1.88 24.11 -6.80
C ALA A 244 -1.90 24.23 -5.27
N GLY A 245 -1.15 23.36 -4.60
CA GLY A 245 -0.96 23.36 -3.18
C GLY A 245 -2.24 23.15 -2.38
N ARG A 246 -2.18 23.44 -1.08
CA ARG A 246 -3.32 23.28 -0.16
C ARG A 246 -4.52 24.13 -0.58
N GLU A 247 -4.32 25.39 -0.94
CA GLU A 247 -5.41 26.27 -1.39
C GLU A 247 -6.09 25.71 -2.65
N GLY A 248 -5.32 25.10 -3.55
CA GLY A 248 -5.83 24.44 -4.74
C GLY A 248 -6.72 23.23 -4.41
N ALA A 249 -6.31 22.40 -3.45
CA ALA A 249 -7.15 21.29 -2.97
C ALA A 249 -8.44 21.78 -2.33
N GLU A 250 -8.38 22.84 -1.51
CA GLU A 250 -9.55 23.46 -0.90
C GLU A 250 -10.53 24.02 -1.94
N ALA A 251 -10.01 24.70 -2.95
CA ALA A 251 -10.82 25.24 -4.05
C ALA A 251 -11.46 24.11 -4.89
N PHE A 252 -10.72 23.03 -5.16
CA PHE A 252 -11.26 21.86 -5.86
C PHE A 252 -12.40 21.21 -5.07
N TRP A 253 -12.21 21.00 -3.77
CA TRP A 253 -13.24 20.48 -2.88
C TRP A 253 -14.50 21.34 -2.92
N ALA A 254 -14.34 22.67 -2.74
CA ALA A 254 -15.44 23.62 -2.72
C ALA A 254 -16.21 23.61 -4.06
N THR A 255 -15.49 23.63 -5.19
CA THR A 255 -16.10 23.65 -6.54
C THR A 255 -17.13 22.55 -6.71
N TRP A 256 -16.79 21.32 -6.34
CA TRP A 256 -17.66 20.17 -6.57
C TRP A 256 -18.67 19.95 -5.44
N ASN A 257 -18.27 20.10 -4.18
CA ASN A 257 -19.18 19.83 -3.05
C ASN A 257 -20.17 20.95 -2.78
N GLU A 258 -19.89 22.19 -3.18
CA GLU A 258 -20.86 23.28 -3.13
C GLU A 258 -21.87 23.14 -4.28
N ALA A 259 -21.41 22.85 -5.50
CA ALA A 259 -22.27 22.71 -6.67
C ALA A 259 -23.20 21.47 -6.58
N PHE A 260 -22.68 20.37 -6.07
CA PHE A 260 -23.36 19.08 -5.93
C PHE A 260 -23.22 18.56 -4.49
N PRO A 261 -24.00 19.07 -3.53
CA PRO A 261 -23.85 18.69 -2.12
C PRO A 261 -24.08 17.20 -1.82
N ASP A 262 -24.87 16.52 -2.66
CA ASP A 262 -25.19 15.10 -2.61
C ASP A 262 -24.24 14.25 -3.49
N ASN A 263 -23.18 14.83 -4.06
CA ASN A 263 -22.32 14.09 -4.98
C ASN A 263 -21.68 12.87 -4.30
N ARG A 264 -21.53 11.81 -5.06
CA ARG A 264 -20.80 10.61 -4.68
C ARG A 264 -20.02 10.06 -5.86
N LEU A 265 -18.94 9.37 -5.55
CA LEU A 265 -18.09 8.69 -6.50
C LEU A 265 -18.35 7.19 -6.42
N GLU A 266 -18.69 6.57 -7.55
CA GLU A 266 -18.83 5.12 -7.67
C GLU A 266 -17.64 4.57 -8.45
N THR A 267 -16.91 3.62 -7.85
CA THR A 267 -15.73 3.02 -8.44
C THR A 267 -16.09 2.00 -9.50
N THR A 268 -15.51 2.12 -10.69
CA THR A 268 -15.58 1.11 -11.76
C THR A 268 -14.29 0.28 -11.81
N ALA A 269 -13.12 0.94 -11.80
CA ALA A 269 -11.83 0.27 -11.78
C ALA A 269 -10.76 1.15 -11.12
N ILE A 270 -9.72 0.53 -10.58
CA ILE A 270 -8.50 1.18 -10.13
C ILE A 270 -7.32 0.40 -10.70
N HIS A 271 -6.46 1.08 -11.44
CA HIS A 271 -5.19 0.57 -11.93
C HIS A 271 -4.07 1.36 -11.27
N ALA A 272 -3.18 0.70 -10.55
CA ALA A 272 -2.16 1.38 -9.76
C ALA A 272 -0.82 0.64 -9.81
N ASP A 273 0.26 1.41 -9.80
CA ASP A 273 1.64 0.96 -9.64
C ASP A 273 2.31 1.68 -8.44
N ASP A 274 3.62 1.55 -8.30
CA ASP A 274 4.35 2.09 -7.14
C ASP A 274 4.42 3.64 -7.12
N ARG A 275 4.09 4.32 -8.21
CA ARG A 275 4.25 5.77 -8.36
C ARG A 275 2.94 6.52 -8.53
N GLY A 276 1.94 5.86 -9.10
CA GLY A 276 0.69 6.49 -9.44
C GLY A 276 -0.41 5.51 -9.73
N GLY A 277 -1.53 6.01 -10.18
CA GLY A 277 -2.63 5.17 -10.59
C GLY A 277 -3.72 5.92 -11.32
N VAL A 278 -4.59 5.14 -11.90
CA VAL A 278 -5.77 5.60 -12.61
C VAL A 278 -7.00 5.06 -11.89
N TYR A 279 -7.90 5.96 -11.55
CA TYR A 279 -9.23 5.66 -11.06
C TYR A 279 -10.24 5.91 -12.17
N GLU A 280 -11.04 4.91 -12.48
CA GLU A 280 -12.19 5.01 -13.36
C GLU A 280 -13.46 4.89 -12.53
N GLY A 281 -14.39 5.80 -12.72
CA GLY A 281 -15.63 5.83 -11.94
C GLY A 281 -16.72 6.68 -12.54
N ARG A 282 -17.77 6.84 -11.75
CA ARG A 282 -18.89 7.72 -12.05
C ARG A 282 -19.07 8.73 -10.93
N GLY A 283 -19.19 10.01 -11.31
CA GLY A 283 -19.59 11.09 -10.41
C GLY A 283 -21.08 11.33 -10.54
N ILE A 284 -21.83 11.17 -9.45
CA ILE A 284 -23.30 11.27 -9.44
C ILE A 284 -23.70 12.34 -8.43
N GLY A 285 -24.60 13.22 -8.79
CA GLY A 285 -25.10 14.23 -7.86
C GLY A 285 -26.14 15.15 -8.51
N THR A 286 -26.78 16.01 -7.70
CA THR A 286 -27.77 16.99 -8.13
C THR A 286 -27.20 18.40 -8.02
N HIS A 287 -27.24 19.14 -9.13
CA HIS A 287 -26.71 20.51 -9.22
C HIS A 287 -27.62 21.51 -8.51
N THR A 288 -27.48 21.61 -7.19
CA THR A 288 -28.31 22.45 -6.32
C THR A 288 -27.57 23.69 -5.78
N GLY A 289 -26.26 23.81 -6.03
CA GLY A 289 -25.45 24.96 -5.68
C GLY A 289 -24.80 25.62 -6.90
N THR A 290 -23.97 26.64 -6.68
CA THR A 290 -23.28 27.33 -7.77
C THR A 290 -22.02 26.56 -8.18
N LEU A 291 -21.92 26.16 -9.45
CA LEU A 291 -20.72 25.58 -10.02
C LEU A 291 -19.77 26.68 -10.48
N ARG A 292 -18.58 26.76 -9.85
CA ARG A 292 -17.55 27.73 -10.19
C ARG A 292 -16.45 27.08 -11.04
N GLY A 293 -16.12 27.68 -12.16
CA GLY A 293 -15.07 27.22 -13.05
C GLY A 293 -14.35 28.36 -13.76
N PRO A 294 -13.30 28.04 -14.53
CA PRO A 294 -12.52 29.07 -15.26
C PRO A 294 -13.35 29.91 -16.23
N SER A 295 -14.47 29.37 -16.72
CA SER A 295 -15.40 30.08 -17.65
C SER A 295 -16.46 30.92 -16.93
N GLY A 296 -16.44 31.00 -15.60
CA GLY A 296 -17.39 31.76 -14.78
C GLY A 296 -18.23 30.89 -13.86
N GLU A 297 -19.30 31.46 -13.32
CA GLU A 297 -20.23 30.81 -12.41
C GLU A 297 -21.50 30.34 -13.16
N ILE A 298 -21.93 29.11 -12.80
CA ILE A 298 -23.17 28.52 -13.29
C ILE A 298 -24.10 28.35 -12.10
N ALA A 299 -25.24 29.06 -12.16
CA ALA A 299 -26.26 28.96 -11.13
C ALA A 299 -26.89 27.54 -11.07
N ALA A 300 -27.36 27.13 -9.90
CA ALA A 300 -28.01 25.86 -9.68
C ALA A 300 -29.13 25.60 -10.70
N THR A 301 -29.09 24.44 -11.35
CA THR A 301 -30.10 24.01 -12.34
C THR A 301 -31.15 23.07 -11.76
N GLY A 302 -30.90 22.49 -10.59
CA GLY A 302 -31.71 21.46 -9.98
C GLY A 302 -31.70 20.10 -10.70
N ARG A 303 -30.83 19.94 -11.72
CA ARG A 303 -30.72 18.72 -12.52
C ARG A 303 -29.72 17.75 -11.95
N ALA A 304 -30.00 16.46 -12.10
CA ALA A 304 -29.06 15.40 -11.78
C ALA A 304 -27.99 15.28 -12.88
N ALA A 305 -26.79 14.97 -12.46
CA ALA A 305 -25.67 14.58 -13.32
C ALA A 305 -25.19 13.18 -12.90
N ASP A 306 -24.84 12.38 -13.90
CA ASP A 306 -24.24 11.05 -13.74
C ASP A 306 -23.21 10.86 -14.87
N LEU A 307 -21.93 11.10 -14.53
CA LEU A 307 -20.86 11.20 -15.51
C LEU A 307 -19.78 10.16 -15.25
N PRO A 308 -19.34 9.41 -16.27
CA PRO A 308 -18.09 8.70 -16.21
C PRO A 308 -16.93 9.70 -16.13
N PHE A 309 -15.93 9.39 -15.30
CA PHE A 309 -14.71 10.17 -15.23
C PHE A 309 -13.50 9.29 -14.93
N THR A 310 -12.34 9.86 -15.20
CA THR A 310 -11.05 9.24 -14.90
C THR A 310 -10.20 10.21 -14.09
N GLY A 311 -9.72 9.77 -12.94
CA GLY A 311 -8.72 10.46 -12.13
C GLY A 311 -7.35 9.82 -12.32
N VAL A 312 -6.32 10.59 -12.66
CA VAL A 312 -4.94 10.13 -12.72
C VAL A 312 -4.18 10.73 -11.56
N TYR A 313 -3.53 9.87 -10.78
CA TYR A 313 -2.84 10.24 -9.55
C TYR A 313 -1.35 9.97 -9.64
N GLU A 314 -0.54 10.89 -9.09
CA GLU A 314 0.85 10.63 -8.75
C GLU A 314 1.05 10.84 -7.25
N PHE A 315 1.86 9.97 -6.64
CA PHE A 315 2.13 9.98 -5.21
C PHE A 315 3.63 10.09 -4.94
N ASP A 316 3.95 10.84 -3.89
CA ASP A 316 5.26 10.81 -3.26
C ASP A 316 5.08 10.74 -1.74
N GLN A 317 5.80 9.82 -1.10
CA GLN A 317 5.73 9.58 0.36
C GLN A 317 4.29 9.40 0.90
N GLY A 318 3.42 8.78 0.10
CA GLY A 318 2.02 8.54 0.49
C GLY A 318 1.12 9.77 0.44
N LYS A 319 1.57 10.86 -0.20
CA LYS A 319 0.81 12.08 -0.47
C LYS A 319 0.58 12.23 -1.96
N ILE A 320 -0.59 12.73 -2.33
CA ILE A 320 -0.91 13.07 -3.72
C ILE A 320 -0.14 14.33 -4.08
N THR A 321 0.70 14.24 -5.11
CA THR A 321 1.48 15.36 -5.66
C THR A 321 0.93 15.85 -7.01
N SER A 322 0.19 14.99 -7.72
CA SER A 322 -0.47 15.34 -8.98
C SER A 322 -1.83 14.63 -9.04
N TYR A 323 -2.85 15.38 -9.46
CA TYR A 323 -4.18 14.84 -9.71
C TYR A 323 -4.75 15.44 -11.00
N HIS A 324 -4.97 14.60 -12.01
CA HIS A 324 -5.58 15.00 -13.25
C HIS A 324 -6.95 14.37 -13.41
N LEU A 325 -7.99 15.18 -13.45
CA LEU A 325 -9.37 14.76 -13.66
C LEU A 325 -9.76 14.88 -15.12
N TYR A 326 -10.35 13.84 -15.68
CA TYR A 326 -10.87 13.81 -17.05
C TYR A 326 -12.33 13.38 -17.06
N PHE A 327 -13.18 14.19 -17.67
CA PHE A 327 -14.58 13.86 -17.97
C PHE A 327 -15.04 14.64 -19.20
N ASP A 328 -16.14 14.24 -19.82
CA ASP A 328 -16.73 14.97 -20.92
C ASP A 328 -17.51 16.19 -20.41
N GLN A 329 -16.93 17.37 -20.59
CA GLN A 329 -17.54 18.63 -20.16
C GLN A 329 -18.80 18.95 -20.96
N ALA A 330 -18.88 18.58 -22.26
CA ALA A 330 -20.06 18.81 -23.07
C ALA A 330 -21.22 17.96 -22.59
N GLU A 331 -20.96 16.71 -22.19
CA GLU A 331 -21.96 15.83 -21.59
C GLU A 331 -22.47 16.40 -20.26
N LEU A 332 -21.58 16.89 -19.37
CA LEU A 332 -21.99 17.56 -18.15
C LEU A 332 -22.93 18.74 -18.45
N MET A 333 -22.56 19.63 -19.36
CA MET A 333 -23.37 20.77 -19.74
C MET A 333 -24.72 20.34 -20.33
N SER A 334 -24.75 19.27 -21.12
CA SER A 334 -25.97 18.69 -21.66
C SER A 334 -26.90 18.18 -20.56
N GLN A 335 -26.39 17.40 -19.62
CA GLN A 335 -27.21 16.89 -18.49
C GLN A 335 -27.74 18.01 -17.61
N LEU A 336 -26.96 19.09 -17.42
CA LEU A 336 -27.39 20.29 -16.71
C LEU A 336 -28.34 21.17 -17.53
N GLY A 337 -28.58 20.88 -18.82
CA GLY A 337 -29.46 21.63 -19.72
C GLY A 337 -28.90 22.99 -20.14
N LEU A 338 -27.57 23.08 -20.23
CA LEU A 338 -26.82 24.30 -20.50
C LEU A 338 -26.19 24.31 -21.91
N THR A 339 -26.40 23.27 -22.71
CA THR A 339 -25.99 23.26 -24.11
C THR A 339 -26.84 24.22 -24.90
N PRO A 340 -26.26 25.02 -25.82
CA PRO A 340 -27.06 25.78 -26.77
C PRO A 340 -27.96 24.82 -27.56
N ASN A 341 -29.25 25.10 -27.66
CA ASN A 341 -30.11 24.40 -28.62
C ASN A 341 -29.48 24.51 -30.00
N PRO A 342 -29.38 23.40 -30.79
CA PRO A 342 -28.81 23.42 -32.12
C PRO A 342 -29.60 24.34 -33.07
#